data_0c93fefb7c93c718144abc005441fb74
#
_entry.id   0c93fefb7c93c718144abc005441fb74
#
_cell.length_a   1.000
_cell.length_b   1.000
_cell.length_c   1.000
_cell.angle_alpha   90.00
_cell.angle_beta   90.00
_cell.angle_gamma   90.00
#
_symmetry.space_group_name_H-M   'P 1'
#
loop_
_entity.id
_entity.type
_entity.pdbx_description
1 polymer ?
#
loop_
_entity_poly.entity_id
_entity_poly.type
_entity_poly.pdbx_seq_one_letter_code
_entity_poly.pdbx_strand_id
1 'polypeptide(L)'
;MKQEQKTHVSADALIQLLKGARSIRWQLALGVVMSLVLVVCALVIPTQMGALVQILIDYFDAPETGASVLAQLAPGLLALLGVYLLRAAVSYGKMQLLNRAVSRYFTCNLRIQISDKIQRLPVSFVDHTPVGDILSRMTEDVSRIGGSLHTVLDTITGGFLQILAIAVVMFLQNWQLSLAVIAFMPVSIWLSAKIAGRSETYFHQMFKQSGELYSVVEEAYTNYATTKAYNLEEHCAERHARINDARRVSEAKATYLSAIVQPVIAASNSLAYIAINLLGGWLIVRQGVPVGVIVTLVLFARQFSEPLEQISNGLSTLQQAKAAAQRVVDLLELPEEAPIEQDLPAGGDGSVEFRHVDFSYEPDTELIRDLNLHVEKGQHVAIVGPTGAGKTTIVNLLMRFYDVDSGSILLSGHDVADYSRASTRSRFGMVLQDTWLFGGTIAENVAFGKPDATREENIRACDEAYCDHFIRTLPQGYDTVIGSDTSSISSGQKQLLTIARALLAQRELLILDEATSNVDTRTELLIQKAMDRLMRGRTCFIIAHRLSTIVDADLILVLRDGRIVEQGTHPALLAKKGFYYEIYKSQYDIA
;
A
#
# COMPACT_ATOMS: atom_id res chain seq x y z
N MET A 1 14.71 8.66 -21.29
CA MET A 1 13.55 8.49 -22.18
C MET A 1 12.39 7.92 -21.35
N LYS A 2 11.40 8.76 -20.97
CA LYS A 2 10.20 8.29 -20.29
C LYS A 2 9.37 7.47 -21.29
N GLN A 3 9.38 6.16 -21.17
CA GLN A 3 8.34 5.34 -21.73
C GLN A 3 7.04 5.63 -20.96
N GLU A 4 6.17 6.44 -21.55
CA GLU A 4 4.74 6.41 -21.25
C GLU A 4 4.23 5.00 -21.60
N GLN A 5 4.33 4.07 -20.67
CA GLN A 5 3.51 2.88 -20.71
C GLN A 5 2.06 3.37 -20.59
N LYS A 6 1.37 3.46 -21.71
CA LYS A 6 -0.09 3.47 -21.75
C LYS A 6 -0.53 2.17 -21.08
N THR A 7 -0.74 2.23 -19.78
CA THR A 7 -1.40 1.17 -19.01
C THR A 7 -2.82 1.07 -19.56
N HIS A 8 -3.06 0.12 -20.46
CA HIS A 8 -4.39 -0.39 -20.70
C HIS A 8 -4.86 -0.96 -19.37
N VAL A 9 -5.68 -0.18 -18.64
CA VAL A 9 -6.31 -0.60 -17.41
C VAL A 9 -7.23 -1.76 -17.78
N SER A 10 -6.69 -2.98 -17.68
CA SER A 10 -7.36 -4.21 -18.09
C SER A 10 -8.42 -4.58 -17.04
N ALA A 11 -9.63 -4.92 -17.51
CA ALA A 11 -10.64 -5.54 -16.68
C ALA A 11 -10.15 -6.88 -16.09
N ASP A 12 -9.09 -7.42 -16.68
CA ASP A 12 -8.51 -8.73 -16.34
C ASP A 12 -7.87 -8.78 -14.95
N ALA A 13 -7.21 -7.69 -14.50
CA ALA A 13 -6.57 -7.66 -13.18
C ALA A 13 -7.57 -7.85 -12.02
N LEU A 14 -8.71 -7.16 -12.06
CA LEU A 14 -9.75 -7.33 -11.04
C LEU A 14 -10.35 -8.75 -11.09
N ILE A 15 -10.59 -9.27 -12.30
CA ILE A 15 -11.10 -10.63 -12.52
C ILE A 15 -10.08 -11.66 -12.05
N GLN A 16 -8.78 -11.44 -12.26
CA GLN A 16 -7.69 -12.30 -11.81
C GLN A 16 -7.68 -12.41 -10.29
N LEU A 17 -7.75 -11.27 -9.57
CA LEU A 17 -7.82 -11.25 -8.11
C LEU A 17 -9.08 -11.97 -7.59
N LEU A 18 -10.23 -11.78 -8.24
CA LEU A 18 -11.47 -12.47 -7.88
C LEU A 18 -11.43 -13.97 -8.17
N LYS A 19 -10.79 -14.39 -9.27
CA LYS A 19 -10.58 -15.81 -9.57
C LYS A 19 -9.69 -16.49 -8.53
N GLY A 20 -8.70 -15.80 -7.99
CA GLY A 20 -7.86 -16.27 -6.88
C GLY A 20 -8.63 -16.46 -5.56
N ALA A 21 -9.69 -15.68 -5.35
CA ALA A 21 -10.48 -15.67 -4.12
C ALA A 21 -11.54 -16.78 -4.06
N ARG A 22 -11.13 -18.06 -4.18
CA ARG A 22 -12.07 -19.22 -4.20
C ARG A 22 -12.94 -19.29 -2.94
N SER A 23 -12.43 -18.87 -1.79
CA SER A 23 -13.11 -18.97 -0.49
C SER A 23 -14.38 -18.12 -0.36
N ILE A 24 -14.53 -17.07 -1.18
CA ILE A 24 -15.68 -16.14 -1.08
C ILE A 24 -16.73 -16.33 -2.19
N ARG A 25 -16.51 -17.23 -3.16
CA ARG A 25 -17.40 -17.40 -4.33
C ARG A 25 -18.83 -17.74 -3.95
N TRP A 26 -19.03 -18.65 -3.00
CA TRP A 26 -20.35 -19.03 -2.55
C TRP A 26 -21.08 -17.87 -1.84
N GLN A 27 -20.33 -17.04 -1.09
CA GLN A 27 -20.88 -15.86 -0.41
C GLN A 27 -21.30 -14.80 -1.41
N LEU A 28 -20.51 -14.58 -2.48
CA LEU A 28 -20.87 -13.69 -3.57
C LEU A 28 -22.12 -14.20 -4.31
N ALA A 29 -22.19 -15.48 -4.61
CA ALA A 29 -23.35 -16.11 -5.23
C ALA A 29 -24.61 -15.94 -4.36
N LEU A 30 -24.51 -16.20 -3.05
CA LEU A 30 -25.61 -15.98 -2.11
C LEU A 30 -26.01 -14.50 -2.03
N GLY A 31 -25.04 -13.58 -2.08
CA GLY A 31 -25.28 -12.15 -2.15
C GLY A 31 -26.10 -11.74 -3.39
N VAL A 32 -25.81 -12.35 -4.55
CA VAL A 32 -26.61 -12.16 -5.77
C VAL A 32 -28.03 -12.68 -5.59
N VAL A 33 -28.21 -13.87 -5.03
CA VAL A 33 -29.54 -14.44 -4.74
C VAL A 33 -30.34 -13.51 -3.81
N MET A 34 -29.70 -13.02 -2.75
CA MET A 34 -30.34 -12.05 -1.83
C MET A 34 -30.72 -10.76 -2.54
N SER A 35 -29.89 -10.27 -3.48
CA SER A 35 -30.22 -9.11 -4.31
C SER A 35 -31.44 -9.36 -5.20
N LEU A 36 -31.58 -10.55 -5.79
CA LEU A 36 -32.77 -10.92 -6.55
C LEU A 36 -34.04 -10.88 -5.70
N VAL A 37 -33.95 -11.38 -4.45
CA VAL A 37 -35.09 -11.30 -3.50
C VAL A 37 -35.45 -9.83 -3.21
N LEU A 38 -34.44 -8.96 -3.02
CA LEU A 38 -34.66 -7.53 -2.80
C LEU A 38 -35.32 -6.86 -4.01
N VAL A 39 -34.94 -7.23 -5.24
CA VAL A 39 -35.59 -6.75 -6.47
C VAL A 39 -37.05 -7.20 -6.51
N VAL A 40 -37.34 -8.46 -6.18
CA VAL A 40 -38.73 -8.94 -6.10
C VAL A 40 -39.54 -8.14 -5.07
N CYS A 41 -38.98 -7.91 -3.88
CA CYS A 41 -39.63 -7.06 -2.87
C CYS A 41 -39.88 -5.63 -3.39
N ALA A 42 -38.94 -5.06 -4.15
CA ALA A 42 -39.07 -3.73 -4.74
C ALA A 42 -40.18 -3.66 -5.79
N LEU A 43 -40.51 -4.78 -6.48
CA LEU A 43 -41.62 -4.87 -7.42
C LEU A 43 -42.97 -5.10 -6.72
N VAL A 44 -42.98 -5.92 -5.69
CA VAL A 44 -44.20 -6.29 -4.96
C VAL A 44 -44.78 -5.09 -4.18
N ILE A 45 -43.94 -4.27 -3.57
CA ILE A 45 -44.37 -3.15 -2.75
C ILE A 45 -45.28 -2.15 -3.53
N PRO A 46 -44.89 -1.58 -4.68
CA PRO A 46 -45.73 -0.67 -5.43
C PRO A 46 -47.01 -1.33 -5.98
N THR A 47 -46.91 -2.59 -6.42
CA THR A 47 -48.07 -3.32 -6.94
C THR A 47 -49.10 -3.58 -5.84
N GLN A 48 -48.71 -3.97 -4.67
CA GLN A 48 -49.59 -4.13 -3.49
C GLN A 48 -50.19 -2.79 -3.05
N MET A 49 -49.39 -1.72 -3.06
CA MET A 49 -49.90 -0.36 -2.73
C MET A 49 -51.01 0.07 -3.71
N GLY A 50 -50.79 -0.14 -5.03
CA GLY A 50 -51.82 0.15 -6.04
C GLY A 50 -53.08 -0.69 -5.86
N ALA A 51 -52.95 -1.98 -5.55
CA ALA A 51 -54.08 -2.87 -5.28
C ALA A 51 -54.87 -2.41 -4.03
N LEU A 52 -54.20 -2.00 -2.96
CA LEU A 52 -54.85 -1.46 -1.76
C LEU A 52 -55.63 -0.18 -2.04
N VAL A 53 -55.07 0.72 -2.87
CA VAL A 53 -55.80 1.93 -3.29
C VAL A 53 -57.01 1.58 -4.14
N GLN A 54 -56.91 0.57 -5.03
CA GLN A 54 -58.06 0.13 -5.83
C GLN A 54 -59.17 -0.45 -4.95
N ILE A 55 -58.85 -1.32 -3.96
CA ILE A 55 -59.81 -1.85 -2.99
C ILE A 55 -60.52 -0.72 -2.25
N LEU A 56 -59.81 0.35 -1.91
CA LEU A 56 -60.38 1.49 -1.23
C LEU A 56 -61.36 2.25 -2.11
N ILE A 57 -61.06 2.42 -3.40
CA ILE A 57 -61.95 3.09 -4.38
C ILE A 57 -63.19 2.24 -4.61
N ASP A 58 -63.01 0.95 -4.88
CA ASP A 58 -64.12 0.01 -5.12
C ASP A 58 -65.10 -0.06 -3.92
N TYR A 59 -64.56 0.08 -2.69
CA TYR A 59 -65.40 0.14 -1.50
C TYR A 59 -66.27 1.41 -1.43
N PHE A 60 -65.76 2.56 -1.85
CA PHE A 60 -66.52 3.81 -1.85
C PHE A 60 -67.54 3.90 -3.03
N ASP A 61 -67.22 3.22 -4.15
CA ASP A 61 -68.13 3.19 -5.31
C ASP A 61 -69.28 2.19 -5.11
N ALA A 62 -69.13 1.15 -4.30
CA ALA A 62 -70.18 0.16 -4.02
C ALA A 62 -70.27 -0.15 -2.51
N PRO A 63 -70.93 0.72 -1.69
CA PRO A 63 -70.95 0.58 -0.24
C PRO A 63 -71.81 -0.57 0.31
N GLU A 64 -72.37 -1.44 -0.54
CA GLU A 64 -73.37 -2.47 -0.16
C GLU A 64 -72.71 -3.70 0.58
N THR A 65 -71.41 -3.84 0.66
CA THR A 65 -70.76 -4.91 1.42
C THR A 65 -70.65 -4.51 2.88
N GLY A 66 -71.47 -5.06 3.75
CA GLY A 66 -71.48 -4.77 5.20
C GLY A 66 -70.19 -5.10 6.00
N ALA A 67 -69.09 -5.29 5.32
CA ALA A 67 -67.77 -5.48 5.93
C ALA A 67 -67.06 -4.12 6.12
N SER A 68 -66.46 -3.89 7.26
CA SER A 68 -65.70 -2.65 7.50
C SER A 68 -64.50 -2.53 6.54
N VAL A 69 -64.20 -1.31 6.07
CA VAL A 69 -63.04 -0.98 5.22
C VAL A 69 -61.74 -1.63 5.76
N LEU A 70 -61.60 -1.61 7.09
CA LEU A 70 -60.45 -2.16 7.74
C LEU A 70 -60.31 -3.68 7.55
N ALA A 71 -61.45 -4.41 7.53
CA ALA A 71 -61.42 -5.86 7.33
C ALA A 71 -61.01 -6.22 5.88
N GLN A 72 -61.33 -5.40 4.88
CA GLN A 72 -60.95 -5.61 3.49
C GLN A 72 -59.47 -5.22 3.24
N LEU A 73 -58.95 -4.18 3.91
CA LEU A 73 -57.57 -3.72 3.75
C LEU A 73 -56.57 -4.52 4.61
N ALA A 74 -57.00 -5.09 5.74
CA ALA A 74 -56.12 -5.73 6.69
C ALA A 74 -55.23 -6.84 6.09
N PRO A 75 -55.71 -7.76 5.24
CA PRO A 75 -54.84 -8.78 4.64
C PRO A 75 -53.73 -8.19 3.77
N GLY A 76 -54.07 -7.18 2.95
CA GLY A 76 -53.13 -6.51 2.08
C GLY A 76 -52.07 -5.68 2.88
N LEU A 77 -52.50 -5.02 3.96
CA LEU A 77 -51.59 -4.29 4.86
C LEU A 77 -50.65 -5.24 5.61
N LEU A 78 -51.16 -6.39 6.08
CA LEU A 78 -50.32 -7.41 6.73
C LEU A 78 -49.33 -8.01 5.74
N ALA A 79 -49.76 -8.30 4.49
CA ALA A 79 -48.85 -8.78 3.44
C ALA A 79 -47.74 -7.74 3.13
N LEU A 80 -48.13 -6.46 3.02
CA LEU A 80 -47.19 -5.36 2.80
C LEU A 80 -46.17 -5.25 3.96
N LEU A 81 -46.63 -5.31 5.20
CA LEU A 81 -45.78 -5.32 6.38
C LEU A 81 -44.81 -6.51 6.34
N GLY A 82 -45.29 -7.70 5.97
CA GLY A 82 -44.45 -8.91 5.82
C GLY A 82 -43.37 -8.72 4.75
N VAL A 83 -43.69 -8.11 3.61
CA VAL A 83 -42.71 -7.82 2.55
C VAL A 83 -41.67 -6.79 3.00
N TYR A 84 -42.05 -5.75 3.75
CA TYR A 84 -41.10 -4.78 4.31
C TYR A 84 -40.17 -5.42 5.35
N LEU A 85 -40.70 -6.26 6.22
CA LEU A 85 -39.89 -7.00 7.23
C LEU A 85 -38.92 -7.96 6.53
N LEU A 86 -39.38 -8.70 5.51
CA LEU A 86 -38.55 -9.57 4.70
C LEU A 86 -37.43 -8.78 4.01
N ARG A 87 -37.78 -7.65 3.37
CA ARG A 87 -36.82 -6.75 2.73
C ARG A 87 -35.75 -6.28 3.71
N ALA A 88 -36.15 -5.84 4.91
CA ALA A 88 -35.22 -5.40 5.94
C ALA A 88 -34.30 -6.53 6.41
N ALA A 89 -34.84 -7.71 6.68
CA ALA A 89 -34.08 -8.88 7.12
C ALA A 89 -33.07 -9.34 6.05
N VAL A 90 -33.51 -9.45 4.78
CA VAL A 90 -32.64 -9.84 3.66
C VAL A 90 -31.57 -8.79 3.40
N SER A 91 -31.91 -7.49 3.42
CA SER A 91 -30.94 -6.41 3.25
C SER A 91 -29.87 -6.43 4.34
N TYR A 92 -30.27 -6.58 5.59
CA TYR A 92 -29.33 -6.71 6.72
C TYR A 92 -28.44 -7.95 6.60
N GLY A 93 -29.04 -9.10 6.27
CA GLY A 93 -28.31 -10.37 6.07
C GLY A 93 -27.29 -10.27 4.93
N LYS A 94 -27.69 -9.67 3.79
CA LYS A 94 -26.81 -9.40 2.65
C LYS A 94 -25.62 -8.53 3.04
N MET A 95 -25.88 -7.42 3.74
CA MET A 95 -24.82 -6.50 4.19
C MET A 95 -23.81 -7.21 5.09
N GLN A 96 -24.29 -7.99 6.07
CA GLN A 96 -23.39 -8.76 6.96
C GLN A 96 -22.59 -9.82 6.21
N LEU A 97 -23.23 -10.53 5.27
CA LEU A 97 -22.57 -11.55 4.46
C LEU A 97 -21.45 -10.97 3.60
N LEU A 98 -21.75 -9.89 2.87
CA LEU A 98 -20.79 -9.24 1.97
C LEU A 98 -19.67 -8.56 2.75
N ASN A 99 -19.96 -7.88 3.86
CA ASN A 99 -18.91 -7.29 4.69
C ASN A 99 -17.95 -8.34 5.24
N ARG A 100 -18.45 -9.50 5.69
CA ARG A 100 -17.58 -10.59 6.14
C ARG A 100 -16.74 -11.17 4.99
N ALA A 101 -17.37 -11.41 3.84
CA ALA A 101 -16.70 -11.96 2.67
C ALA A 101 -15.58 -11.03 2.18
N VAL A 102 -15.89 -9.75 2.01
CA VAL A 102 -14.96 -8.77 1.47
C VAL A 102 -13.88 -8.40 2.49
N SER A 103 -14.27 -7.92 3.69
CA SER A 103 -13.29 -7.38 4.65
C SER A 103 -12.45 -8.47 5.30
N ARG A 104 -13.07 -9.58 5.73
CA ARG A 104 -12.36 -10.61 6.50
C ARG A 104 -11.59 -11.60 5.62
N TYR A 105 -12.19 -12.04 4.51
CA TYR A 105 -11.56 -13.08 3.69
C TYR A 105 -10.79 -12.51 2.51
N PHE A 106 -11.37 -11.59 1.73
CA PHE A 106 -10.72 -11.07 0.54
C PHE A 106 -9.60 -10.08 0.88
N THR A 107 -9.93 -9.00 1.59
CA THR A 107 -8.99 -7.92 1.91
C THR A 107 -7.83 -8.40 2.79
N CYS A 108 -8.14 -9.20 3.83
CA CYS A 108 -7.11 -9.75 4.72
C CYS A 108 -6.17 -10.71 3.97
N ASN A 109 -6.73 -11.64 3.18
CA ASN A 109 -5.92 -12.59 2.43
C ASN A 109 -5.05 -11.89 1.37
N LEU A 110 -5.56 -10.86 0.70
CA LEU A 110 -4.79 -10.08 -0.26
C LEU A 110 -3.61 -9.35 0.40
N ARG A 111 -3.83 -8.79 1.61
CA ARG A 111 -2.74 -8.18 2.39
C ARG A 111 -1.67 -9.19 2.79
N ILE A 112 -2.07 -10.40 3.19
CA ILE A 112 -1.13 -11.48 3.50
C ILE A 112 -0.31 -11.84 2.25
N GLN A 113 -0.95 -12.01 1.09
CA GLN A 113 -0.25 -12.32 -0.16
C GLN A 113 0.74 -11.22 -0.55
N ILE A 114 0.36 -9.94 -0.39
CA ILE A 114 1.26 -8.80 -0.66
C ILE A 114 2.43 -8.81 0.33
N SER A 115 2.17 -9.04 1.62
CA SER A 115 3.21 -9.11 2.66
C SER A 115 4.21 -10.23 2.37
N ASP A 116 3.71 -11.44 2.06
CA ASP A 116 4.54 -12.59 1.71
C ASP A 116 5.36 -12.32 0.43
N LYS A 117 4.73 -11.66 -0.56
CA LYS A 117 5.41 -11.28 -1.80
C LYS A 117 6.56 -10.31 -1.55
N ILE A 118 6.32 -9.24 -0.77
CA ILE A 118 7.34 -8.23 -0.45
C ILE A 118 8.57 -8.88 0.21
N GLN A 119 8.37 -9.87 1.09
CA GLN A 119 9.46 -10.58 1.76
C GLN A 119 10.31 -11.44 0.82
N ARG A 120 9.79 -11.80 -0.37
CA ARG A 120 10.48 -12.61 -1.39
C ARG A 120 11.03 -11.79 -2.56
N LEU A 121 10.74 -10.50 -2.60
CA LEU A 121 11.26 -9.62 -3.63
C LEU A 121 12.75 -9.33 -3.39
N PRO A 122 13.54 -9.12 -4.45
CA PRO A 122 14.94 -8.74 -4.34
C PRO A 122 15.09 -7.37 -3.66
N VAL A 123 16.21 -7.16 -3.00
CA VAL A 123 16.53 -5.89 -2.30
C VAL A 123 16.49 -4.71 -3.28
N SER A 124 16.91 -4.93 -4.53
CA SER A 124 16.84 -3.93 -5.60
C SER A 124 15.46 -3.30 -5.78
N PHE A 125 14.39 -4.06 -5.56
CA PHE A 125 13.03 -3.52 -5.62
C PHE A 125 12.79 -2.48 -4.51
N VAL A 126 13.23 -2.77 -3.29
CA VAL A 126 13.05 -1.87 -2.14
C VAL A 126 13.89 -0.60 -2.29
N ASP A 127 15.11 -0.74 -2.82
CA ASP A 127 16.02 0.39 -3.04
C ASP A 127 15.50 1.39 -4.08
N HIS A 128 14.78 0.89 -5.11
CA HIS A 128 14.23 1.73 -6.19
C HIS A 128 12.76 2.15 -5.98
N THR A 129 12.07 1.57 -4.99
CA THR A 129 10.64 1.84 -4.75
C THR A 129 10.44 2.58 -3.43
N PRO A 130 9.85 3.78 -3.44
CA PRO A 130 9.56 4.49 -2.20
C PRO A 130 8.68 3.65 -1.26
N VAL A 131 9.05 3.55 0.01
CA VAL A 131 8.31 2.79 1.04
C VAL A 131 6.84 3.22 1.11
N GLY A 132 6.55 4.52 0.91
CA GLY A 132 5.19 5.05 0.86
C GLY A 132 4.33 4.44 -0.26
N ASP A 133 4.90 4.12 -1.43
CA ASP A 133 4.19 3.47 -2.53
C ASP A 133 3.83 2.02 -2.17
N ILE A 134 4.76 1.29 -1.56
CA ILE A 134 4.52 -0.08 -1.07
C ILE A 134 3.40 -0.09 -0.03
N LEU A 135 3.46 0.81 0.96
CA LEU A 135 2.43 0.95 1.99
C LEU A 135 1.08 1.34 1.41
N SER A 136 1.04 2.25 0.43
CA SER A 136 -0.18 2.66 -0.26
C SER A 136 -0.83 1.47 -0.99
N ARG A 137 -0.05 0.63 -1.68
CA ARG A 137 -0.57 -0.59 -2.34
C ARG A 137 -1.13 -1.59 -1.33
N MET A 138 -0.46 -1.78 -0.20
CA MET A 138 -0.87 -2.72 0.85
C MET A 138 -2.11 -2.26 1.62
N THR A 139 -2.26 -0.95 1.85
CA THR A 139 -3.33 -0.38 2.67
C THR A 139 -4.47 0.19 1.84
N GLU A 140 -4.20 1.24 1.06
CA GLU A 140 -5.20 2.02 0.34
C GLU A 140 -5.76 1.27 -0.87
N ASP A 141 -4.90 0.74 -1.75
CA ASP A 141 -5.34 0.04 -2.96
C ASP A 141 -6.16 -1.21 -2.61
N VAL A 142 -5.70 -2.01 -1.65
CA VAL A 142 -6.45 -3.19 -1.17
C VAL A 142 -7.80 -2.79 -0.57
N SER A 143 -7.87 -1.69 0.18
CA SER A 143 -9.11 -1.17 0.75
C SER A 143 -10.06 -0.65 -0.33
N ARG A 144 -9.54 0.03 -1.37
CA ARG A 144 -10.31 0.49 -2.54
C ARG A 144 -10.89 -0.68 -3.33
N ILE A 145 -10.10 -1.73 -3.58
CA ILE A 145 -10.59 -2.95 -4.25
C ILE A 145 -11.71 -3.58 -3.43
N GLY A 146 -11.52 -3.75 -2.11
CA GLY A 146 -12.54 -4.29 -1.21
C GLY A 146 -13.84 -3.47 -1.20
N GLY A 147 -13.74 -2.16 -1.02
CA GLY A 147 -14.91 -1.26 -1.02
C GLY A 147 -15.65 -1.27 -2.36
N SER A 148 -14.91 -1.34 -3.47
CA SER A 148 -15.51 -1.39 -4.80
C SER A 148 -16.27 -2.67 -5.08
N LEU A 149 -15.85 -3.81 -4.54
CA LEU A 149 -16.55 -5.08 -4.72
C LEU A 149 -17.99 -5.01 -4.20
N HIS A 150 -18.19 -4.39 -3.04
CA HIS A 150 -19.54 -4.18 -2.49
C HIS A 150 -20.38 -3.31 -3.42
N THR A 151 -19.84 -2.18 -3.86
CA THR A 151 -20.53 -1.23 -4.74
C THR A 151 -20.85 -1.86 -6.11
N VAL A 152 -19.89 -2.59 -6.70
CA VAL A 152 -20.11 -3.25 -8.01
C VAL A 152 -21.19 -4.32 -7.91
N LEU A 153 -21.21 -5.12 -6.85
CA LEU A 153 -22.25 -6.12 -6.63
C LEU A 153 -23.62 -5.47 -6.46
N ASP A 154 -23.73 -4.39 -5.69
CA ASP A 154 -24.99 -3.67 -5.49
C ASP A 154 -25.45 -2.97 -6.79
N THR A 155 -24.52 -2.35 -7.51
CA THR A 155 -24.82 -1.68 -8.79
C THR A 155 -25.31 -2.65 -9.86
N ILE A 156 -24.60 -3.78 -10.06
CA ILE A 156 -24.94 -4.76 -11.09
C ILE A 156 -26.24 -5.48 -10.74
N THR A 157 -26.37 -5.96 -9.50
CA THR A 157 -27.52 -6.79 -9.10
C THR A 157 -28.71 -5.97 -8.63
N GLY A 158 -28.51 -4.84 -7.94
CA GLY A 158 -29.55 -3.93 -7.49
C GLY A 158 -29.96 -2.94 -8.57
N GLY A 159 -28.99 -2.22 -9.15
CA GLY A 159 -29.28 -1.13 -10.09
C GLY A 159 -29.81 -1.60 -11.44
N PHE A 160 -29.01 -2.35 -12.20
CA PHE A 160 -29.37 -2.73 -13.57
C PHE A 160 -30.55 -3.69 -13.64
N LEU A 161 -30.51 -4.74 -12.79
CA LEU A 161 -31.57 -5.75 -12.78
C LEU A 161 -32.90 -5.16 -12.28
N GLN A 162 -32.86 -4.25 -11.31
CA GLN A 162 -34.05 -3.57 -10.80
C GLN A 162 -34.67 -2.67 -11.86
N ILE A 163 -33.90 -1.89 -12.61
CA ILE A 163 -34.41 -1.07 -13.72
C ILE A 163 -35.12 -1.95 -14.77
N LEU A 164 -34.44 -3.04 -15.18
CA LEU A 164 -35.02 -3.96 -16.17
C LEU A 164 -36.31 -4.59 -15.66
N ALA A 165 -36.34 -5.05 -14.42
CA ALA A 165 -37.50 -5.69 -13.81
C ALA A 165 -38.69 -4.71 -13.64
N ILE A 166 -38.41 -3.48 -13.18
CA ILE A 166 -39.43 -2.41 -13.09
C ILE A 166 -40.00 -2.12 -14.48
N ALA A 167 -39.14 -1.93 -15.51
CA ALA A 167 -39.59 -1.66 -16.87
C ALA A 167 -40.50 -2.76 -17.38
N VAL A 168 -40.14 -4.04 -17.22
CA VAL A 168 -40.96 -5.19 -17.63
C VAL A 168 -42.32 -5.17 -16.94
N VAL A 169 -42.34 -5.01 -15.61
CA VAL A 169 -43.63 -4.99 -14.86
C VAL A 169 -44.51 -3.80 -15.25
N MET A 170 -43.91 -2.64 -15.45
CA MET A 170 -44.64 -1.47 -15.93
C MET A 170 -45.33 -1.72 -17.31
N PHE A 171 -44.57 -2.29 -18.27
CA PHE A 171 -45.12 -2.64 -19.58
C PHE A 171 -46.26 -3.66 -19.53
N LEU A 172 -46.16 -4.64 -18.62
CA LEU A 172 -47.20 -5.65 -18.41
C LEU A 172 -48.50 -5.05 -17.82
N GLN A 173 -48.38 -4.00 -17.02
CA GLN A 173 -49.52 -3.33 -16.43
C GLN A 173 -50.22 -2.39 -17.41
N ASN A 174 -49.50 -1.50 -18.06
CA ASN A 174 -50.05 -0.63 -19.10
C ASN A 174 -48.91 -0.07 -19.97
N TRP A 175 -48.84 -0.51 -21.24
CA TRP A 175 -47.76 -0.14 -22.16
C TRP A 175 -47.75 1.35 -22.52
N GLN A 176 -48.92 2.01 -22.59
CA GLN A 176 -49.06 3.42 -22.99
C GLN A 176 -48.47 4.34 -21.91
N LEU A 177 -48.81 4.10 -20.65
CA LEU A 177 -48.28 4.85 -19.51
C LEU A 177 -46.79 4.57 -19.29
N SER A 178 -46.36 3.31 -19.49
CA SER A 178 -44.95 2.92 -19.35
C SER A 178 -44.07 3.62 -20.38
N LEU A 179 -44.56 3.72 -21.64
CA LEU A 179 -43.84 4.43 -22.69
C LEU A 179 -43.67 5.92 -22.35
N ALA A 180 -44.71 6.55 -21.79
CA ALA A 180 -44.61 7.94 -21.33
C ALA A 180 -43.52 8.15 -20.26
N VAL A 181 -43.38 7.23 -19.28
CA VAL A 181 -42.34 7.31 -18.25
C VAL A 181 -40.95 7.11 -18.85
N ILE A 182 -40.80 6.04 -19.64
CA ILE A 182 -39.50 5.65 -20.21
C ILE A 182 -39.01 6.71 -21.21
N ALA A 183 -39.88 7.46 -21.87
CA ALA A 183 -39.47 8.54 -22.78
C ALA A 183 -38.70 9.69 -22.08
N PHE A 184 -38.95 9.94 -20.81
CA PHE A 184 -38.23 10.98 -20.04
C PHE A 184 -36.83 10.51 -19.55
N MET A 185 -36.58 9.20 -19.43
CA MET A 185 -35.31 8.67 -18.93
C MET A 185 -34.11 9.03 -19.80
N PRO A 186 -34.10 8.84 -21.12
CA PRO A 186 -32.95 9.19 -21.96
C PRO A 186 -32.60 10.68 -21.86
N VAL A 187 -33.60 11.55 -21.73
CA VAL A 187 -33.42 13.00 -21.59
C VAL A 187 -32.72 13.31 -20.26
N SER A 188 -33.16 12.69 -19.17
CA SER A 188 -32.58 12.84 -17.85
C SER A 188 -31.12 12.33 -17.84
N ILE A 189 -30.89 11.14 -18.39
CA ILE A 189 -29.54 10.54 -18.47
C ILE A 189 -28.59 11.41 -19.32
N TRP A 190 -29.05 11.86 -20.49
CA TRP A 190 -28.24 12.69 -21.39
C TRP A 190 -27.86 14.03 -20.74
N LEU A 191 -28.83 14.70 -20.09
CA LEU A 191 -28.60 15.97 -19.43
C LEU A 191 -27.65 15.82 -18.21
N SER A 192 -27.87 14.78 -17.41
CA SER A 192 -27.02 14.46 -16.28
C SER A 192 -25.59 14.12 -16.73
N ALA A 193 -25.42 13.31 -17.76
CA ALA A 193 -24.09 12.97 -18.31
C ALA A 193 -23.35 14.21 -18.85
N LYS A 194 -24.08 15.14 -19.50
CA LYS A 194 -23.48 16.39 -20.00
C LYS A 194 -23.02 17.31 -18.86
N ILE A 195 -23.79 17.38 -17.77
CA ILE A 195 -23.43 18.16 -16.58
C ILE A 195 -22.24 17.49 -15.87
N ALA A 196 -22.29 16.17 -15.67
CA ALA A 196 -21.23 15.40 -15.05
C ALA A 196 -19.88 15.54 -15.78
N GLY A 197 -19.90 15.45 -17.13
CA GLY A 197 -18.68 15.63 -17.93
C GLY A 197 -18.05 17.03 -17.80
N ARG A 198 -18.86 18.07 -17.59
CA ARG A 198 -18.35 19.41 -17.28
C ARG A 198 -17.80 19.50 -15.86
N SER A 199 -18.42 18.86 -14.90
CA SER A 199 -17.99 18.80 -13.51
C SER A 199 -16.64 18.09 -13.37
N GLU A 200 -16.44 17.01 -14.12
CA GLU A 200 -15.20 16.21 -14.14
C GLU A 200 -13.95 17.07 -14.41
N THR A 201 -14.04 18.01 -15.36
CA THR A 201 -12.93 18.92 -15.68
C THR A 201 -12.50 19.76 -14.46
N TYR A 202 -13.47 20.25 -13.70
CA TYR A 202 -13.19 21.04 -12.49
C TYR A 202 -12.71 20.14 -11.33
N PHE A 203 -13.19 18.91 -11.20
CA PHE A 203 -12.66 17.94 -10.26
C PHE A 203 -11.20 17.62 -10.54
N HIS A 204 -10.82 17.40 -11.81
CA HIS A 204 -9.42 17.20 -12.18
C HIS A 204 -8.53 18.38 -11.78
N GLN A 205 -8.99 19.62 -12.03
CA GLN A 205 -8.27 20.82 -11.61
C GLN A 205 -8.14 20.90 -10.08
N MET A 206 -9.22 20.65 -9.35
CA MET A 206 -9.24 20.62 -7.89
C MET A 206 -8.26 19.57 -7.33
N PHE A 207 -8.24 18.34 -7.87
CA PHE A 207 -7.31 17.29 -7.43
C PHE A 207 -5.85 17.65 -7.71
N LYS A 208 -5.56 18.24 -8.88
CA LYS A 208 -4.22 18.73 -9.20
C LYS A 208 -3.77 19.79 -8.20
N GLN A 209 -4.61 20.80 -7.94
CA GLN A 209 -4.32 21.87 -6.97
C GLN A 209 -4.23 21.34 -5.53
N SER A 210 -4.98 20.30 -5.18
CA SER A 210 -4.83 19.61 -3.89
C SER A 210 -3.46 18.95 -3.75
N GLY A 211 -2.96 18.28 -4.81
CA GLY A 211 -1.61 17.73 -4.83
C GLY A 211 -0.53 18.82 -4.64
N GLU A 212 -0.66 19.96 -5.34
CA GLU A 212 0.24 21.10 -5.18
C GLU A 212 0.18 21.66 -3.75
N LEU A 213 -1.01 21.73 -3.15
CA LEU A 213 -1.21 22.19 -1.77
C LEU A 213 -0.52 21.26 -0.76
N TYR A 214 -0.71 19.94 -0.91
CA TYR A 214 -0.05 18.94 -0.05
C TYR A 214 1.47 19.05 -0.14
N SER A 215 2.03 19.21 -1.35
CA SER A 215 3.47 19.38 -1.54
C SER A 215 4.01 20.63 -0.81
N VAL A 216 3.30 21.76 -0.85
CA VAL A 216 3.69 22.97 -0.12
C VAL A 216 3.65 22.79 1.39
N VAL A 217 2.63 22.08 1.89
CA VAL A 217 2.51 21.77 3.32
C VAL A 217 3.64 20.84 3.76
N GLU A 218 3.89 19.76 3.00
CA GLU A 218 4.98 18.82 3.27
C GLU A 218 6.34 19.51 3.28
N GLU A 219 6.62 20.36 2.27
CA GLU A 219 7.85 21.15 2.19
C GLU A 219 8.04 22.04 3.44
N ALA A 220 6.98 22.72 3.87
CA ALA A 220 7.03 23.61 5.02
C ALA A 220 7.25 22.86 6.34
N TYR A 221 6.64 21.67 6.51
CA TYR A 221 6.80 20.86 7.72
C TYR A 221 8.12 20.11 7.76
N THR A 222 8.56 19.55 6.64
CA THR A 222 9.84 18.82 6.55
C THR A 222 11.01 19.79 6.82
N ASN A 223 10.92 21.01 6.30
CA ASN A 223 11.94 22.04 6.47
C ASN A 223 11.57 23.07 7.55
N TYR A 224 10.79 22.69 8.56
CA TYR A 224 10.27 23.63 9.57
C TYR A 224 11.36 24.46 10.26
N ALA A 225 12.47 23.81 10.67
CA ALA A 225 13.60 24.50 11.29
C ALA A 225 14.23 25.54 10.35
N THR A 226 14.36 25.21 9.07
CA THR A 226 14.88 26.14 8.05
C THR A 226 13.92 27.30 7.82
N THR A 227 12.62 27.02 7.70
CA THR A 227 11.57 28.04 7.57
C THR A 227 11.64 29.04 8.73
N LYS A 228 11.80 28.54 9.96
CA LYS A 228 11.96 29.36 11.16
C LYS A 228 13.27 30.16 11.17
N ALA A 229 14.39 29.53 10.82
CA ALA A 229 15.71 30.15 10.82
C ALA A 229 15.80 31.33 9.84
N TYR A 230 15.07 31.25 8.72
CA TYR A 230 15.06 32.31 7.69
C TYR A 230 13.82 33.21 7.73
N ASN A 231 12.92 33.05 8.71
CA ASN A 231 11.66 33.85 8.86
C ASN A 231 10.77 33.80 7.60
N LEU A 232 10.62 32.59 7.00
CA LEU A 232 9.87 32.41 5.75
C LEU A 232 8.39 32.01 5.97
N GLU A 233 7.87 32.13 7.20
CA GLU A 233 6.49 31.71 7.54
C GLU A 233 5.44 32.46 6.71
N GLU A 234 5.60 33.79 6.58
CA GLU A 234 4.67 34.61 5.81
C GLU A 234 4.68 34.22 4.33
N HIS A 235 5.86 34.00 3.76
CA HIS A 235 6.00 33.54 2.37
C HIS A 235 5.33 32.16 2.15
N CYS A 236 5.52 31.22 3.07
CA CYS A 236 4.86 29.91 3.01
C CYS A 236 3.34 30.05 3.13
N ALA A 237 2.85 30.92 4.03
CA ALA A 237 1.43 31.18 4.21
C ALA A 237 0.80 31.82 2.96
N GLU A 238 1.45 32.78 2.33
CA GLU A 238 0.98 33.41 1.08
C GLU A 238 0.93 32.41 -0.07
N ARG A 239 1.97 31.55 -0.22
CA ARG A 239 2.01 30.51 -1.24
C ARG A 239 0.86 29.52 -1.04
N HIS A 240 0.65 29.06 0.21
CA HIS A 240 -0.47 28.20 0.60
C HIS A 240 -1.82 28.86 0.29
N ALA A 241 -2.02 30.13 0.70
CA ALA A 241 -3.28 30.85 0.47
C ALA A 241 -3.61 30.96 -1.02
N ARG A 242 -2.65 31.29 -1.87
CA ARG A 242 -2.83 31.41 -3.32
C ARG A 242 -3.30 30.09 -3.97
N ILE A 243 -2.64 28.96 -3.63
CA ILE A 243 -3.02 27.64 -4.15
C ILE A 243 -4.38 27.22 -3.61
N ASN A 244 -4.64 27.45 -2.32
CA ASN A 244 -5.92 27.12 -1.69
C ASN A 244 -7.09 27.93 -2.27
N ASP A 245 -6.89 29.20 -2.61
CA ASP A 245 -7.91 30.00 -3.29
C ASP A 245 -8.22 29.48 -4.70
N ALA A 246 -7.21 29.11 -5.47
CA ALA A 246 -7.40 28.48 -6.78
C ALA A 246 -8.18 27.17 -6.66
N ARG A 247 -7.80 26.32 -5.67
CA ARG A 247 -8.50 25.07 -5.36
C ARG A 247 -9.95 25.34 -4.96
N ARG A 248 -10.21 26.31 -4.08
CA ARG A 248 -11.55 26.70 -3.62
C ARG A 248 -12.46 27.05 -4.80
N VAL A 249 -11.95 27.83 -5.77
CA VAL A 249 -12.75 28.19 -6.98
C VAL A 249 -13.08 26.96 -7.82
N SER A 250 -12.13 26.05 -8.03
CA SER A 250 -12.33 24.83 -8.79
C SER A 250 -13.29 23.89 -8.07
N GLU A 251 -13.14 23.72 -6.76
CA GLU A 251 -14.00 22.91 -5.89
C GLU A 251 -15.45 23.43 -5.88
N ALA A 252 -15.62 24.73 -5.73
CA ALA A 252 -16.96 25.36 -5.76
C ALA A 252 -17.67 25.11 -7.09
N LYS A 253 -16.98 25.24 -8.23
CA LYS A 253 -17.56 24.98 -9.56
C LYS A 253 -17.87 23.49 -9.75
N ALA A 254 -16.95 22.60 -9.35
CA ALA A 254 -17.14 21.15 -9.43
C ALA A 254 -18.36 20.70 -8.61
N THR A 255 -18.42 21.15 -7.36
CA THR A 255 -19.51 20.80 -6.42
C THR A 255 -20.83 21.39 -6.87
N TYR A 256 -20.85 22.65 -7.31
CA TYR A 256 -22.07 23.28 -7.83
C TYR A 256 -22.64 22.52 -9.03
N LEU A 257 -21.80 22.18 -10.03
CA LEU A 257 -22.26 21.41 -11.19
C LEU A 257 -22.72 20.01 -10.80
N SER A 258 -22.01 19.32 -9.91
CA SER A 258 -22.43 18.02 -9.39
C SER A 258 -23.76 18.08 -8.64
N ALA A 259 -23.96 19.12 -7.83
CA ALA A 259 -25.17 19.30 -7.05
C ALA A 259 -26.41 19.54 -7.92
N ILE A 260 -26.25 20.13 -9.12
CA ILE A 260 -27.38 20.34 -10.06
C ILE A 260 -27.90 19.01 -10.66
N VAL A 261 -27.09 17.96 -10.70
CA VAL A 261 -27.51 16.68 -11.28
C VAL A 261 -28.77 16.14 -10.59
N GLN A 262 -28.79 16.16 -9.26
CA GLN A 262 -29.96 15.69 -8.48
C GLN A 262 -31.24 16.48 -8.77
N PRO A 263 -31.28 17.80 -8.73
CA PRO A 263 -32.48 18.59 -9.15
C PRO A 263 -32.91 18.31 -10.59
N VAL A 264 -31.98 18.08 -11.51
CA VAL A 264 -32.32 17.74 -12.91
C VAL A 264 -33.03 16.39 -12.99
N ILE A 265 -32.54 15.37 -12.30
CA ILE A 265 -33.18 14.05 -12.22
C ILE A 265 -34.56 14.19 -11.57
N ALA A 266 -34.67 14.93 -10.47
CA ALA A 266 -35.93 15.16 -9.76
C ALA A 266 -36.95 15.91 -10.64
N ALA A 267 -36.52 16.93 -11.40
CA ALA A 267 -37.38 17.65 -12.34
C ALA A 267 -37.88 16.74 -13.46
N SER A 268 -37.01 15.90 -14.04
CA SER A 268 -37.37 14.91 -15.05
C SER A 268 -38.40 13.91 -14.51
N ASN A 269 -38.21 13.42 -13.29
CA ASN A 269 -39.18 12.53 -12.63
C ASN A 269 -40.52 13.23 -12.37
N SER A 270 -40.51 14.51 -12.01
CA SER A 270 -41.71 15.29 -11.81
C SER A 270 -42.50 15.48 -13.12
N LEU A 271 -41.78 15.67 -14.23
CA LEU A 271 -42.42 15.72 -15.56
C LEU A 271 -43.03 14.37 -15.96
N ALA A 272 -42.30 13.27 -15.71
CA ALA A 272 -42.85 11.92 -15.92
C ALA A 272 -44.07 11.68 -15.04
N TYR A 273 -44.04 12.12 -13.77
CA TYR A 273 -45.18 12.04 -12.85
C TYR A 273 -46.39 12.82 -13.37
N ILE A 274 -46.23 14.04 -13.88
CA ILE A 274 -47.31 14.85 -14.48
C ILE A 274 -47.86 14.13 -15.71
N ALA A 275 -47.00 13.60 -16.58
CA ALA A 275 -47.40 12.87 -17.77
C ALA A 275 -48.23 11.62 -17.43
N ILE A 276 -47.82 10.83 -16.43
CA ILE A 276 -48.57 9.65 -15.97
C ILE A 276 -49.98 10.06 -15.49
N ASN A 277 -50.08 11.12 -14.67
CA ASN A 277 -51.34 11.53 -14.08
C ASN A 277 -52.28 12.09 -15.16
N LEU A 278 -51.79 12.89 -16.10
CA LEU A 278 -52.61 13.43 -17.20
C LEU A 278 -53.06 12.33 -18.15
N LEU A 279 -52.15 11.50 -18.66
CA LEU A 279 -52.46 10.38 -19.54
C LEU A 279 -53.31 9.32 -18.82
N GLY A 280 -52.96 9.03 -17.55
CA GLY A 280 -53.71 8.10 -16.71
C GLY A 280 -55.12 8.53 -16.47
N GLY A 281 -55.35 9.80 -16.11
CA GLY A 281 -56.70 10.37 -15.99
C GLY A 281 -57.51 10.27 -17.30
N TRP A 282 -56.87 10.55 -18.45
CA TRP A 282 -57.52 10.38 -19.76
C TRP A 282 -57.85 8.90 -20.05
N LEU A 283 -56.96 7.96 -19.72
CA LEU A 283 -57.15 6.52 -19.90
C LEU A 283 -58.22 5.93 -18.96
N ILE A 284 -58.37 6.45 -17.73
CA ILE A 284 -59.47 6.09 -16.84
C ILE A 284 -60.81 6.37 -17.53
N VAL A 285 -61.00 7.60 -18.07
CA VAL A 285 -62.25 8.02 -18.67
C VAL A 285 -62.54 7.29 -20.01
N ARG A 286 -61.47 7.02 -20.81
CA ARG A 286 -61.65 6.43 -22.16
C ARG A 286 -61.60 4.90 -22.18
N GLN A 287 -60.80 4.27 -21.35
CA GLN A 287 -60.53 2.83 -21.41
C GLN A 287 -60.83 2.09 -20.09
N GLY A 288 -61.30 2.81 -19.05
CA GLY A 288 -61.60 2.19 -17.75
C GLY A 288 -60.40 1.64 -17.02
N VAL A 289 -59.18 2.22 -17.22
CA VAL A 289 -57.98 1.75 -16.54
C VAL A 289 -58.14 1.96 -15.03
N PRO A 290 -57.89 0.92 -14.20
CA PRO A 290 -58.00 1.05 -12.74
C PRO A 290 -57.04 2.11 -12.17
N VAL A 291 -57.53 2.91 -11.22
CA VAL A 291 -56.73 3.96 -10.56
C VAL A 291 -55.53 3.36 -9.84
N GLY A 292 -55.67 2.15 -9.27
CA GLY A 292 -54.57 1.42 -8.63
C GLY A 292 -53.39 1.17 -9.56
N VAL A 293 -53.61 0.97 -10.87
CA VAL A 293 -52.55 0.84 -11.87
C VAL A 293 -51.77 2.14 -12.01
N ILE A 294 -52.45 3.30 -12.01
CA ILE A 294 -51.81 4.60 -12.11
C ILE A 294 -50.93 4.85 -10.88
N VAL A 295 -51.43 4.56 -9.68
CA VAL A 295 -50.68 4.68 -8.43
C VAL A 295 -49.41 3.80 -8.46
N THR A 296 -49.55 2.55 -8.92
CA THR A 296 -48.41 1.63 -9.06
C THR A 296 -47.34 2.19 -10.01
N LEU A 297 -47.76 2.69 -11.19
CA LEU A 297 -46.81 3.23 -12.17
C LEU A 297 -46.15 4.52 -11.71
N VAL A 298 -46.83 5.35 -10.94
CA VAL A 298 -46.27 6.53 -10.28
C VAL A 298 -45.18 6.13 -9.26
N LEU A 299 -45.42 5.11 -8.45
CA LEU A 299 -44.46 4.61 -7.49
C LEU A 299 -43.26 4.00 -8.18
N PHE A 300 -43.42 3.24 -9.26
CA PHE A 300 -42.31 2.74 -10.08
C PHE A 300 -41.51 3.88 -10.73
N ALA A 301 -42.15 4.91 -11.27
CA ALA A 301 -41.46 6.06 -11.84
C ALA A 301 -40.54 6.73 -10.83
N ARG A 302 -40.93 6.81 -9.55
CA ARG A 302 -40.10 7.33 -8.48
C ARG A 302 -38.90 6.42 -8.13
N GLN A 303 -39.09 5.11 -8.27
CA GLN A 303 -38.01 4.14 -7.97
C GLN A 303 -36.89 4.07 -9.02
N PHE A 304 -37.06 4.68 -10.21
CA PHE A 304 -36.01 4.68 -11.23
C PHE A 304 -34.80 5.53 -10.91
N SER A 305 -34.91 6.55 -10.07
CA SER A 305 -33.85 7.50 -9.80
C SER A 305 -32.69 6.86 -9.01
N GLU A 306 -33.00 6.11 -7.96
CA GLU A 306 -32.02 5.50 -7.07
C GLU A 306 -31.09 4.51 -7.80
N PRO A 307 -31.59 3.55 -8.62
CA PRO A 307 -30.72 2.68 -9.40
C PRO A 307 -29.84 3.40 -10.42
N LEU A 308 -30.31 4.49 -11.02
CA LEU A 308 -29.51 5.28 -11.97
C LEU A 308 -28.32 5.95 -11.29
N GLU A 309 -28.52 6.49 -10.08
CA GLU A 309 -27.44 7.05 -9.27
C GLU A 309 -26.44 5.97 -8.87
N GLN A 310 -26.91 4.81 -8.42
CA GLN A 310 -26.08 3.67 -8.07
C GLN A 310 -25.21 3.24 -9.25
N ILE A 311 -25.74 3.16 -10.46
CA ILE A 311 -24.98 2.82 -11.66
C ILE A 311 -23.90 3.86 -11.95
N SER A 312 -24.24 5.15 -11.88
CA SER A 312 -23.29 6.24 -12.14
C SER A 312 -22.13 6.21 -11.15
N ASN A 313 -22.43 6.09 -9.86
CA ASN A 313 -21.41 5.99 -8.79
C ASN A 313 -20.60 4.69 -8.89
N GLY A 314 -21.27 3.58 -9.25
CA GLY A 314 -20.64 2.29 -9.42
C GLY A 314 -19.61 2.25 -10.54
N LEU A 315 -19.86 2.94 -11.66
CA LEU A 315 -18.91 3.03 -12.78
C LEU A 315 -17.61 3.76 -12.37
N SER A 316 -17.73 4.87 -11.65
CA SER A 316 -16.56 5.60 -11.13
C SER A 316 -15.75 4.74 -10.14
N THR A 317 -16.45 4.10 -9.20
CA THR A 317 -15.83 3.19 -8.23
C THR A 317 -15.14 2.00 -8.90
N LEU A 318 -15.75 1.45 -9.95
CA LEU A 318 -15.16 0.35 -10.73
C LEU A 318 -13.88 0.78 -11.45
N GLN A 319 -13.81 1.99 -12.00
CA GLN A 319 -12.59 2.51 -12.64
C GLN A 319 -11.45 2.67 -11.62
N GLN A 320 -11.74 3.23 -10.45
CA GLN A 320 -10.76 3.34 -9.36
C GLN A 320 -10.28 1.96 -8.88
N ALA A 321 -11.19 0.99 -8.76
CA ALA A 321 -10.86 -0.37 -8.39
C ALA A 321 -9.97 -1.07 -9.42
N LYS A 322 -10.24 -0.88 -10.70
CA LYS A 322 -9.40 -1.42 -11.78
C LYS A 322 -7.99 -0.89 -11.72
N ALA A 323 -7.82 0.43 -11.52
CA ALA A 323 -6.49 1.03 -11.38
C ALA A 323 -5.74 0.51 -10.14
N ALA A 324 -6.42 0.39 -8.99
CA ALA A 324 -5.86 -0.18 -7.78
C ALA A 324 -5.50 -1.67 -7.96
N ALA A 325 -6.39 -2.46 -8.59
CA ALA A 325 -6.15 -3.87 -8.87
C ALA A 325 -4.94 -4.08 -9.79
N GLN A 326 -4.77 -3.23 -10.81
CA GLN A 326 -3.61 -3.31 -11.69
C GLN A 326 -2.31 -3.12 -10.91
N ARG A 327 -2.22 -2.06 -10.06
CA ARG A 327 -1.01 -1.83 -9.25
C ARG A 327 -0.69 -2.97 -8.28
N VAL A 328 -1.73 -3.60 -7.72
CA VAL A 328 -1.54 -4.77 -6.84
C VAL A 328 -1.10 -6.00 -7.63
N VAL A 329 -1.69 -6.25 -8.81
CA VAL A 329 -1.29 -7.37 -9.67
C VAL A 329 0.13 -7.18 -10.17
N ASP A 330 0.48 -5.97 -10.63
CA ASP A 330 1.84 -5.63 -11.05
C ASP A 330 2.87 -5.95 -9.95
N LEU A 331 2.53 -5.68 -8.68
CA LEU A 331 3.40 -6.03 -7.54
C LEU A 331 3.47 -7.55 -7.32
N LEU A 332 2.35 -8.25 -7.41
CA LEU A 332 2.29 -9.70 -7.20
C LEU A 332 2.99 -10.50 -8.32
N GLU A 333 3.05 -9.95 -9.54
CA GLU A 333 3.69 -10.56 -10.71
C GLU A 333 5.18 -10.24 -10.83
N LEU A 334 5.72 -9.35 -9.99
CA LEU A 334 7.17 -9.09 -9.98
C LEU A 334 7.96 -10.38 -9.80
N PRO A 335 9.11 -10.53 -10.47
CA PRO A 335 9.97 -11.69 -10.28
C PRO A 335 10.48 -11.76 -8.84
N GLU A 336 10.39 -12.93 -8.23
CA GLU A 336 10.95 -13.21 -6.91
C GLU A 336 12.40 -13.63 -7.02
N GLU A 337 13.16 -13.50 -5.94
CA GLU A 337 14.49 -14.13 -5.86
C GLU A 337 14.33 -15.63 -6.09
N ALA A 338 15.07 -16.19 -7.06
CA ALA A 338 15.01 -17.62 -7.36
C ALA A 338 15.39 -18.43 -6.10
N PRO A 339 14.54 -19.32 -5.60
CA PRO A 339 14.88 -20.17 -4.47
C PRO A 339 15.95 -21.20 -4.91
N ILE A 340 17.09 -21.18 -4.24
CA ILE A 340 18.11 -22.22 -4.36
C ILE A 340 18.02 -23.02 -3.06
N GLU A 341 17.75 -24.32 -3.17
CA GLU A 341 17.56 -25.20 -2.01
C GLU A 341 18.87 -25.65 -1.37
N GLN A 342 19.98 -25.55 -2.11
CA GLN A 342 21.28 -26.00 -1.63
C GLN A 342 21.87 -24.97 -0.66
N ASP A 343 22.14 -25.38 0.56
CA ASP A 343 22.81 -24.55 1.56
C ASP A 343 24.32 -24.66 1.47
N LEU A 344 24.99 -23.52 1.75
CA LEU A 344 26.46 -23.47 1.82
C LEU A 344 26.96 -24.43 2.90
N PRO A 345 27.96 -25.30 2.60
CA PRO A 345 28.48 -26.28 3.55
C PRO A 345 28.85 -25.65 4.88
N ALA A 346 28.50 -26.32 5.99
CA ALA A 346 28.85 -25.86 7.32
C ALA A 346 30.36 -26.04 7.54
N GLY A 347 31.02 -24.98 8.05
CA GLY A 347 32.46 -24.98 8.34
C GLY A 347 33.29 -24.78 7.07
N GLY A 348 33.81 -23.61 6.88
CA GLY A 348 34.78 -23.25 5.84
C GLY A 348 36.01 -22.64 6.45
N ASP A 349 37.01 -22.31 5.63
CA ASP A 349 38.20 -21.62 6.07
C ASP A 349 37.97 -20.14 6.36
N GLY A 350 36.77 -19.60 6.02
CA GLY A 350 36.43 -18.18 6.22
C GLY A 350 37.15 -17.24 5.25
N SER A 351 37.70 -17.78 4.15
CA SER A 351 38.28 -16.99 3.06
C SER A 351 37.20 -16.41 2.16
N VAL A 352 37.49 -15.28 1.53
CA VAL A 352 36.60 -14.61 0.56
C VAL A 352 37.41 -14.29 -0.70
N GLU A 353 36.90 -14.65 -1.86
CA GLU A 353 37.56 -14.37 -3.12
C GLU A 353 36.61 -13.81 -4.14
N PHE A 354 36.98 -12.70 -4.80
CA PHE A 354 36.33 -12.14 -5.98
C PHE A 354 37.18 -12.48 -7.20
N ARG A 355 36.58 -13.05 -8.22
CA ARG A 355 37.26 -13.44 -9.46
C ARG A 355 36.61 -12.73 -10.65
N HIS A 356 37.29 -11.76 -11.22
CA HIS A 356 36.87 -11.02 -12.42
C HIS A 356 35.44 -10.52 -12.33
N VAL A 357 35.07 -9.90 -11.19
CA VAL A 357 33.71 -9.47 -10.93
C VAL A 357 33.43 -8.13 -11.58
N ASP A 358 32.41 -8.11 -12.42
CA ASP A 358 31.78 -6.89 -12.95
C ASP A 358 30.38 -6.73 -12.40
N PHE A 359 29.98 -5.49 -12.11
CA PHE A 359 28.64 -5.21 -11.60
C PHE A 359 28.19 -3.78 -11.91
N SER A 360 26.90 -3.65 -12.23
CA SER A 360 26.20 -2.39 -12.48
C SER A 360 24.82 -2.39 -11.83
N TYR A 361 24.41 -1.29 -11.20
CA TYR A 361 23.03 -1.14 -10.76
C TYR A 361 22.07 -0.86 -11.91
N GLU A 362 22.57 -0.15 -12.93
CA GLU A 362 21.85 0.14 -14.17
C GLU A 362 22.68 -0.37 -15.36
N PRO A 363 22.05 -0.98 -16.38
CA PRO A 363 22.78 -1.60 -17.51
C PRO A 363 23.75 -0.68 -18.25
N ASP A 364 23.50 0.63 -18.24
CA ASP A 364 24.30 1.62 -18.98
C ASP A 364 25.41 2.26 -18.12
N THR A 365 25.52 1.93 -16.83
CA THR A 365 26.44 2.58 -15.91
C THR A 365 27.28 1.55 -15.14
N GLU A 366 28.39 1.13 -15.75
CA GLU A 366 29.33 0.21 -15.09
C GLU A 366 29.89 0.84 -13.81
N LEU A 367 29.72 0.15 -12.69
CA LEU A 367 30.17 0.64 -11.38
C LEU A 367 31.38 -0.14 -10.83
N ILE A 368 31.38 -1.46 -10.93
CA ILE A 368 32.50 -2.32 -10.55
C ILE A 368 33.04 -2.98 -11.83
N ARG A 369 34.37 -2.98 -11.99
CA ARG A 369 35.04 -3.48 -13.20
C ARG A 369 36.24 -4.35 -12.84
N ASP A 370 36.21 -5.61 -13.30
CA ASP A 370 37.29 -6.58 -13.16
C ASP A 370 37.85 -6.63 -11.73
N LEU A 371 36.92 -6.69 -10.75
CA LEU A 371 37.30 -6.73 -9.34
C LEU A 371 37.91 -8.10 -9.02
N ASN A 372 39.18 -8.10 -8.64
CA ASN A 372 39.94 -9.26 -8.20
C ASN A 372 40.46 -9.03 -6.80
N LEU A 373 40.06 -9.90 -5.85
CA LEU A 373 40.39 -9.77 -4.45
C LEU A 373 40.46 -11.16 -3.82
N HIS A 374 41.48 -11.39 -3.02
CA HIS A 374 41.59 -12.58 -2.17
C HIS A 374 41.82 -12.15 -0.73
N VAL A 375 41.02 -12.65 0.20
CA VAL A 375 41.05 -12.36 1.62
C VAL A 375 41.18 -13.68 2.39
N GLU A 376 42.22 -13.80 3.20
CA GLU A 376 42.42 -14.98 4.03
C GLU A 376 41.59 -14.93 5.32
N LYS A 377 41.39 -16.07 5.95
CA LYS A 377 40.72 -16.18 7.24
C LYS A 377 41.35 -15.27 8.29
N GLY A 378 40.53 -14.51 8.97
CA GLY A 378 40.92 -13.64 10.08
C GLY A 378 41.57 -12.33 9.67
N GLN A 379 41.67 -12.03 8.36
CA GLN A 379 42.17 -10.75 7.89
C GLN A 379 41.14 -9.62 8.09
N HIS A 380 41.66 -8.47 8.52
CA HIS A 380 40.90 -7.22 8.57
C HIS A 380 41.16 -6.41 7.30
N VAL A 381 40.13 -6.25 6.47
CA VAL A 381 40.19 -5.54 5.19
C VAL A 381 39.53 -4.19 5.30
N ALA A 382 40.32 -3.12 5.18
CA ALA A 382 39.81 -1.75 5.13
C ALA A 382 39.50 -1.32 3.69
N ILE A 383 38.28 -0.90 3.40
CA ILE A 383 37.86 -0.39 2.10
C ILE A 383 37.85 1.13 2.15
N VAL A 384 38.72 1.75 1.35
CA VAL A 384 38.95 3.20 1.32
C VAL A 384 38.72 3.75 -0.09
N GLY A 385 38.20 4.95 -0.18
CA GLY A 385 37.97 5.63 -1.47
C GLY A 385 36.97 6.78 -1.34
N PRO A 386 36.86 7.64 -2.34
CA PRO A 386 35.90 8.74 -2.36
C PRO A 386 34.45 8.24 -2.33
N THR A 387 33.51 9.17 -2.09
CA THR A 387 32.07 8.87 -2.19
C THR A 387 31.75 8.45 -3.64
N GLY A 388 30.95 7.39 -3.79
CA GLY A 388 30.62 6.84 -5.12
C GLY A 388 31.67 5.89 -5.72
N ALA A 389 32.80 5.61 -5.05
CA ALA A 389 33.82 4.68 -5.55
C ALA A 389 33.43 3.19 -5.58
N GLY A 390 32.24 2.83 -5.05
CA GLY A 390 31.77 1.44 -5.03
C GLY A 390 31.99 0.69 -3.68
N LYS A 391 32.34 1.39 -2.59
CA LYS A 391 32.61 0.75 -1.28
C LYS A 391 31.39 -0.04 -0.75
N THR A 392 30.23 0.59 -0.68
CA THR A 392 28.98 -0.05 -0.26
C THR A 392 28.53 -1.13 -1.23
N THR A 393 28.87 -0.98 -2.52
CA THR A 393 28.56 -1.99 -3.54
C THR A 393 29.27 -3.31 -3.29
N ILE A 394 30.55 -3.28 -2.87
CA ILE A 394 31.27 -4.51 -2.48
C ILE A 394 30.55 -5.22 -1.34
N VAL A 395 30.07 -4.47 -0.35
CA VAL A 395 29.28 -5.03 0.77
C VAL A 395 27.97 -5.65 0.28
N ASN A 396 27.25 -4.97 -0.61
CA ASN A 396 26.00 -5.47 -1.18
C ASN A 396 26.21 -6.76 -1.98
N LEU A 397 27.32 -6.87 -2.69
CA LEU A 397 27.70 -8.08 -3.44
C LEU A 397 28.09 -9.23 -2.49
N LEU A 398 28.85 -8.95 -1.42
CA LEU A 398 29.20 -9.94 -0.39
C LEU A 398 27.97 -10.54 0.28
N MET A 399 26.97 -9.69 0.60
CA MET A 399 25.69 -10.11 1.19
C MET A 399 24.73 -10.74 0.16
N ARG A 400 25.15 -10.75 -1.10
CA ARG A 400 24.31 -11.20 -2.22
C ARG A 400 22.94 -10.53 -2.19
N PHE A 401 22.91 -9.21 -1.92
CA PHE A 401 21.72 -8.37 -2.14
C PHE A 401 21.49 -8.14 -3.63
N TYR A 402 22.58 -8.23 -4.41
CA TYR A 402 22.61 -8.21 -5.87
C TYR A 402 23.47 -9.37 -6.35
N ASP A 403 23.10 -9.98 -7.47
CA ASP A 403 23.95 -10.94 -8.18
C ASP A 403 24.92 -10.18 -9.10
N VAL A 404 26.10 -10.73 -9.35
CA VAL A 404 27.12 -10.12 -10.24
C VAL A 404 26.71 -10.21 -11.70
N ASP A 405 27.13 -9.27 -12.53
CA ASP A 405 26.88 -9.30 -13.98
C ASP A 405 27.82 -10.31 -14.68
N SER A 406 29.08 -10.39 -14.22
CA SER A 406 30.06 -11.40 -14.64
C SER A 406 31.05 -11.73 -13.52
N GLY A 407 31.82 -12.80 -13.66
CA GLY A 407 32.74 -13.28 -12.64
C GLY A 407 32.06 -14.13 -11.57
N SER A 408 32.76 -14.30 -10.42
CA SER A 408 32.25 -15.11 -9.31
C SER A 408 32.75 -14.60 -7.96
N ILE A 409 31.95 -14.82 -6.92
CA ILE A 409 32.31 -14.53 -5.52
C ILE A 409 32.31 -15.87 -4.76
N LEU A 410 33.48 -16.22 -4.22
CA LEU A 410 33.63 -17.47 -3.47
C LEU A 410 33.73 -17.19 -1.97
N LEU A 411 32.98 -17.98 -1.19
CA LEU A 411 33.10 -18.07 0.25
C LEU A 411 33.68 -19.43 0.62
N SER A 412 34.86 -19.46 1.25
CA SER A 412 35.55 -20.70 1.58
C SER A 412 35.70 -21.66 0.38
N GLY A 413 35.99 -21.11 -0.80
CA GLY A 413 36.15 -21.84 -2.06
C GLY A 413 34.87 -22.23 -2.78
N HIS A 414 33.69 -21.88 -2.27
CA HIS A 414 32.39 -22.17 -2.85
C HIS A 414 31.78 -20.92 -3.49
N ASP A 415 31.33 -21.00 -4.74
CA ASP A 415 30.66 -19.89 -5.41
C ASP A 415 29.29 -19.63 -4.76
N VAL A 416 29.09 -18.38 -4.27
CA VAL A 416 27.84 -18.00 -3.61
C VAL A 416 26.62 -18.08 -4.54
N ALA A 417 26.83 -18.06 -5.85
CA ALA A 417 25.74 -18.16 -6.83
C ALA A 417 25.03 -19.53 -6.81
N ASP A 418 25.72 -20.60 -6.42
CA ASP A 418 25.22 -21.97 -6.41
C ASP A 418 24.41 -22.30 -5.15
N TYR A 419 24.43 -21.45 -4.12
CA TYR A 419 23.86 -21.75 -2.81
C TYR A 419 22.72 -20.80 -2.45
N SER A 420 21.93 -21.18 -1.43
CA SER A 420 20.83 -20.33 -0.96
C SER A 420 21.36 -19.00 -0.38
N ARG A 421 20.65 -17.89 -0.71
CA ARG A 421 21.00 -16.56 -0.17
C ARG A 421 20.93 -16.54 1.35
N ALA A 422 19.99 -17.29 1.94
CA ALA A 422 19.86 -17.40 3.38
C ALA A 422 21.12 -18.02 4.02
N SER A 423 21.66 -19.12 3.45
CA SER A 423 22.88 -19.74 3.94
C SER A 423 24.11 -18.84 3.77
N THR A 424 24.21 -18.13 2.65
CA THR A 424 25.28 -17.14 2.40
C THR A 424 25.22 -16.02 3.43
N ARG A 425 24.04 -15.36 3.57
CA ARG A 425 23.83 -14.26 4.53
C ARG A 425 24.03 -14.70 5.98
N SER A 426 23.76 -15.96 6.31
CA SER A 426 23.96 -16.49 7.67
C SER A 426 25.42 -16.55 8.11
N ARG A 427 26.37 -16.44 7.18
CA ARG A 427 27.80 -16.39 7.48
C ARG A 427 28.28 -15.02 7.96
N PHE A 428 27.52 -13.98 7.65
CA PHE A 428 27.90 -12.60 7.94
C PHE A 428 27.21 -12.06 9.19
N GLY A 429 27.97 -11.31 9.99
CA GLY A 429 27.47 -10.36 10.96
C GLY A 429 27.63 -8.94 10.39
N MET A 430 26.67 -8.06 10.63
CA MET A 430 26.70 -6.71 10.07
C MET A 430 26.46 -5.67 11.14
N VAL A 431 27.29 -4.63 11.14
CA VAL A 431 27.12 -3.41 11.92
C VAL A 431 27.11 -2.24 10.93
N LEU A 432 25.93 -1.65 10.71
CA LEU A 432 25.73 -0.57 9.75
C LEU A 432 25.93 0.81 10.40
N GLN A 433 26.19 1.80 9.56
CA GLN A 433 26.25 3.21 9.97
C GLN A 433 24.91 3.67 10.57
N ASP A 434 23.79 3.36 9.90
CA ASP A 434 22.46 3.63 10.42
C ASP A 434 22.03 2.52 11.37
N THR A 435 22.04 2.85 12.67
CA THR A 435 21.67 1.92 13.74
C THR A 435 20.15 1.73 13.78
N TRP A 436 19.67 0.63 13.22
CA TRP A 436 18.25 0.30 13.24
C TRP A 436 17.89 -0.59 14.43
N LEU A 437 16.89 -0.13 15.20
CA LEU A 437 16.25 -0.88 16.28
C LEU A 437 14.75 -0.93 16.01
N PHE A 438 14.13 -2.11 16.20
CA PHE A 438 12.69 -2.24 16.05
C PHE A 438 11.94 -1.93 17.34
N GLY A 439 10.64 -1.63 17.22
CA GLY A 439 9.76 -1.43 18.38
C GLY A 439 9.63 -2.72 19.19
N GLY A 440 10.24 -2.75 20.36
CA GLY A 440 10.31 -3.91 21.25
C GLY A 440 11.25 -3.66 22.42
N THR A 441 11.48 -4.64 23.27
CA THR A 441 12.39 -4.53 24.39
C THR A 441 13.87 -4.50 23.94
N ILE A 442 14.75 -4.00 24.80
CA ILE A 442 16.21 -4.08 24.57
C ILE A 442 16.65 -5.53 24.39
N ALA A 443 16.14 -6.43 25.24
CA ALA A 443 16.45 -7.85 25.15
C ALA A 443 16.08 -8.45 23.80
N GLU A 444 14.87 -8.16 23.27
CA GLU A 444 14.42 -8.61 21.95
C GLU A 444 15.29 -8.04 20.82
N ASN A 445 15.66 -6.76 20.92
CA ASN A 445 16.54 -6.13 19.94
C ASN A 445 17.93 -6.76 19.88
N VAL A 446 18.52 -7.16 21.01
CA VAL A 446 19.79 -7.87 21.04
C VAL A 446 19.63 -9.31 20.57
N ALA A 447 18.57 -10.02 21.02
CA ALA A 447 18.25 -11.39 20.61
C ALA A 447 17.98 -11.53 19.11
N PHE A 448 17.72 -10.43 18.38
CA PHE A 448 17.59 -10.45 16.93
C PHE A 448 18.79 -11.09 16.21
N GLY A 449 19.99 -11.02 16.80
CA GLY A 449 21.19 -11.70 16.29
C GLY A 449 21.15 -13.24 16.42
N LYS A 450 20.44 -13.75 17.44
CA LYS A 450 20.22 -15.17 17.73
C LYS A 450 18.87 -15.32 18.43
N PRO A 451 17.78 -15.64 17.69
CA PRO A 451 16.42 -15.67 18.24
C PRO A 451 16.22 -16.61 19.43
N ASP A 452 16.99 -17.71 19.50
CA ASP A 452 16.91 -18.71 20.57
C ASP A 452 17.89 -18.43 21.72
N ALA A 453 18.44 -17.21 21.79
CA ALA A 453 19.39 -16.84 22.85
C ALA A 453 18.73 -16.79 24.22
N THR A 454 19.42 -17.32 25.23
CA THR A 454 18.99 -17.20 26.62
C THR A 454 19.19 -15.76 27.13
N ARG A 455 18.52 -15.43 28.26
CA ARG A 455 18.71 -14.11 28.89
C ARG A 455 20.15 -13.88 29.33
N GLU A 456 20.82 -14.94 29.77
CA GLU A 456 22.24 -14.91 30.20
C GLU A 456 23.15 -14.66 29.00
N GLU A 457 22.87 -15.24 27.83
CA GLU A 457 23.59 -14.97 26.59
C GLU A 457 23.44 -13.51 26.17
N ASN A 458 22.23 -12.95 26.23
CA ASN A 458 21.97 -11.55 25.95
C ASN A 458 22.78 -10.62 26.88
N ILE A 459 22.72 -10.88 28.19
CA ILE A 459 23.47 -10.08 29.17
C ILE A 459 24.98 -10.15 28.91
N ARG A 460 25.51 -11.34 28.61
CA ARG A 460 26.92 -11.50 28.27
C ARG A 460 27.32 -10.73 27.04
N ALA A 461 26.51 -10.80 25.97
CA ALA A 461 26.79 -10.04 24.76
C ALA A 461 26.76 -8.52 24.99
N CYS A 462 25.84 -8.04 25.84
CA CYS A 462 25.77 -6.63 26.23
C CYS A 462 26.94 -6.20 27.12
N ASP A 463 27.42 -7.07 28.01
CA ASP A 463 28.63 -6.81 28.82
C ASP A 463 29.86 -6.74 27.91
N GLU A 464 29.97 -7.66 26.96
CA GLU A 464 31.06 -7.67 25.97
C GLU A 464 31.04 -6.44 25.07
N ALA A 465 29.86 -5.91 24.75
CA ALA A 465 29.67 -4.66 24.01
C ALA A 465 29.74 -3.39 24.86
N TYR A 466 30.08 -3.49 26.15
CA TYR A 466 30.11 -2.37 27.10
C TYR A 466 28.76 -1.62 27.22
N CYS A 467 27.63 -2.27 26.97
CA CYS A 467 26.30 -1.67 27.08
C CYS A 467 25.49 -2.11 28.31
N ASP A 468 25.86 -3.17 29.02
CA ASP A 468 25.15 -3.68 30.21
C ASP A 468 24.97 -2.61 31.28
N HIS A 469 26.03 -1.79 31.54
CA HIS A 469 25.96 -0.76 32.57
C HIS A 469 24.82 0.25 32.30
N PHE A 470 24.75 0.82 31.11
CA PHE A 470 23.67 1.81 30.83
C PHE A 470 22.29 1.15 30.80
N ILE A 471 22.17 -0.10 30.31
CA ILE A 471 20.89 -0.83 30.32
C ILE A 471 20.37 -0.97 31.74
N ARG A 472 21.22 -1.34 32.71
CA ARG A 472 20.86 -1.47 34.11
C ARG A 472 20.47 -0.15 34.79
N THR A 473 20.88 1.00 34.23
CA THR A 473 20.45 2.32 34.73
C THR A 473 19.05 2.71 34.28
N LEU A 474 18.49 2.03 33.27
CA LEU A 474 17.11 2.25 32.83
C LEU A 474 16.11 1.66 33.83
N PRO A 475 14.93 2.28 34.00
CA PRO A 475 13.93 1.84 35.00
C PRO A 475 13.49 0.38 34.87
N GLN A 476 13.45 -0.16 33.65
CA GLN A 476 13.06 -1.54 33.35
C GLN A 476 14.24 -2.39 32.87
N GLY A 477 15.46 -1.86 32.87
CA GLY A 477 16.66 -2.58 32.42
C GLY A 477 16.49 -3.15 31.01
N TYR A 478 16.75 -4.44 30.85
CA TYR A 478 16.62 -5.16 29.58
C TYR A 478 15.20 -5.24 29.01
N ASP A 479 14.19 -5.09 29.87
CA ASP A 479 12.77 -5.13 29.50
C ASP A 479 12.26 -3.73 29.10
N THR A 480 13.14 -2.72 29.07
CA THR A 480 12.80 -1.37 28.58
C THR A 480 12.39 -1.44 27.13
N VAL A 481 11.20 -0.95 26.82
CA VAL A 481 10.64 -0.93 25.45
C VAL A 481 11.21 0.26 24.71
N ILE A 482 11.80 0.00 23.56
CA ILE A 482 12.25 1.00 22.60
C ILE A 482 11.10 1.23 21.61
N GLY A 483 10.50 2.42 21.64
CA GLY A 483 9.44 2.80 20.69
C GLY A 483 10.01 3.34 19.37
N SER A 484 9.10 3.68 18.45
CA SER A 484 9.43 4.42 17.23
C SER A 484 10.03 5.81 17.54
N ASP A 485 9.71 6.37 18.69
CA ASP A 485 10.34 7.58 19.24
C ASP A 485 11.51 7.20 20.13
N THR A 486 12.66 6.93 19.50
CA THR A 486 13.90 6.49 20.15
C THR A 486 14.63 7.60 20.92
N SER A 487 13.93 8.66 21.33
CA SER A 487 14.49 9.82 22.05
C SER A 487 15.13 9.46 23.40
N SER A 488 14.80 8.31 23.98
CA SER A 488 15.32 7.87 25.28
C SER A 488 16.74 7.25 25.23
N ILE A 489 17.27 6.90 24.06
CA ILE A 489 18.56 6.24 23.87
C ILE A 489 19.42 7.04 22.89
N SER A 490 20.66 7.40 23.29
CA SER A 490 21.58 8.13 22.43
C SER A 490 22.04 7.31 21.21
N SER A 491 22.51 8.01 20.15
CA SER A 491 23.04 7.34 18.94
C SER A 491 24.17 6.36 19.25
N GLY A 492 25.08 6.72 20.15
CA GLY A 492 26.16 5.83 20.59
C GLY A 492 25.66 4.61 21.36
N GLN A 493 24.63 4.78 22.22
CA GLN A 493 24.02 3.64 22.92
C GLN A 493 23.31 2.69 21.95
N LYS A 494 22.62 3.21 20.91
CA LYS A 494 22.05 2.38 19.84
C LYS A 494 23.13 1.59 19.12
N GLN A 495 24.27 2.21 18.83
CA GLN A 495 25.38 1.54 18.17
C GLN A 495 25.98 0.41 19.02
N LEU A 496 26.13 0.62 20.33
CA LEU A 496 26.56 -0.45 21.25
C LEU A 496 25.58 -1.64 21.28
N LEU A 497 24.26 -1.38 21.21
CA LEU A 497 23.25 -2.45 21.11
C LEU A 497 23.35 -3.23 19.78
N THR A 498 23.63 -2.56 18.66
CA THR A 498 23.85 -3.26 17.37
C THR A 498 25.15 -4.07 17.37
N ILE A 499 26.19 -3.60 18.06
CA ILE A 499 27.43 -4.39 18.28
C ILE A 499 27.13 -5.61 19.16
N ALA A 500 26.35 -5.45 20.25
CA ALA A 500 25.93 -6.58 21.09
C ALA A 500 25.14 -7.63 20.29
N ARG A 501 24.26 -7.22 19.39
CA ARG A 501 23.57 -8.08 18.43
C ARG A 501 24.53 -8.88 17.57
N ALA A 502 25.57 -8.24 17.03
CA ALA A 502 26.60 -8.89 16.20
C ALA A 502 27.50 -9.84 17.01
N LEU A 503 27.84 -9.50 18.26
CA LEU A 503 28.57 -10.37 19.19
C LEU A 503 27.76 -11.64 19.51
N LEU A 504 26.47 -11.48 19.80
CA LEU A 504 25.53 -12.58 20.09
C LEU A 504 25.37 -13.53 18.89
N ALA A 505 25.36 -12.99 17.68
CA ALA A 505 25.21 -13.77 16.44
C ALA A 505 26.42 -14.70 16.17
N GLN A 506 27.60 -14.40 16.69
CA GLN A 506 28.85 -15.20 16.59
C GLN A 506 29.21 -15.64 15.16
N ARG A 507 29.06 -14.72 14.19
CA ARG A 507 29.37 -15.01 12.78
C ARG A 507 30.87 -14.97 12.50
N GLU A 508 31.30 -15.74 11.47
CA GLU A 508 32.70 -15.88 11.07
C GLU A 508 33.20 -14.68 10.27
N LEU A 509 32.32 -14.10 9.48
CA LEU A 509 32.56 -12.95 8.59
C LEU A 509 31.85 -11.72 9.15
N LEU A 510 32.49 -10.57 9.13
CA LEU A 510 31.92 -9.32 9.61
C LEU A 510 31.97 -8.25 8.52
N ILE A 511 30.89 -7.50 8.44
CA ILE A 511 30.81 -6.27 7.64
C ILE A 511 30.53 -5.12 8.59
N LEU A 512 31.44 -4.16 8.59
CA LEU A 512 31.44 -3.04 9.52
C LEU A 512 31.44 -1.73 8.72
N ASP A 513 30.41 -0.91 8.91
CA ASP A 513 30.34 0.44 8.33
C ASP A 513 30.55 1.46 9.46
N GLU A 514 31.72 2.08 9.48
CA GLU A 514 32.23 2.86 10.60
C GLU A 514 31.93 4.36 10.45
N ALA A 515 30.67 4.77 10.60
CA ALA A 515 30.35 6.18 10.72
C ALA A 515 29.82 6.50 12.13
N THR A 516 30.65 7.12 12.95
CA THR A 516 30.29 7.64 14.28
C THR A 516 30.22 9.16 14.26
N SER A 517 29.34 9.74 13.45
CA SER A 517 29.02 11.16 13.53
C SER A 517 28.09 11.40 14.72
N ASN A 518 28.40 12.41 15.57
CA ASN A 518 27.57 12.86 16.70
C ASN A 518 27.54 11.96 17.95
N VAL A 519 28.66 11.33 18.32
CA VAL A 519 28.84 10.57 19.58
C VAL A 519 29.81 11.28 20.48
N ASP A 520 29.53 11.30 21.79
CA ASP A 520 30.48 11.85 22.77
C ASP A 520 31.77 11.00 22.87
N THR A 521 32.89 11.62 23.21
CA THR A 521 34.22 10.98 23.24
C THR A 521 34.29 9.75 24.15
N ARG A 522 33.54 9.72 25.25
CA ARG A 522 33.53 8.57 26.17
C ARG A 522 32.82 7.37 25.54
N THR A 523 31.66 7.58 24.96
CA THR A 523 30.90 6.52 24.26
C THR A 523 31.65 6.06 23.02
N GLU A 524 32.32 6.97 22.31
CA GLU A 524 33.20 6.63 21.19
C GLU A 524 34.30 5.63 21.56
N LEU A 525 34.98 5.84 22.67
CA LEU A 525 35.98 4.89 23.19
C LEU A 525 35.38 3.52 23.54
N LEU A 526 34.14 3.48 24.05
CA LEU A 526 33.45 2.22 24.33
C LEU A 526 33.09 1.49 23.04
N ILE A 527 32.58 2.22 22.02
CA ILE A 527 32.28 1.67 20.70
C ILE A 527 33.53 1.06 20.07
N GLN A 528 34.67 1.78 20.11
CA GLN A 528 35.93 1.27 19.58
C GLN A 528 36.37 -0.02 20.27
N LYS A 529 36.34 -0.05 21.60
CA LYS A 529 36.66 -1.27 22.37
C LYS A 529 35.75 -2.44 22.06
N ALA A 530 34.44 -2.16 21.88
CA ALA A 530 33.44 -3.17 21.52
C ALA A 530 33.70 -3.71 20.11
N MET A 531 34.03 -2.82 19.15
CA MET A 531 34.40 -3.19 17.79
C MET A 531 35.68 -4.04 17.75
N ASP A 532 36.76 -3.64 18.47
CA ASP A 532 38.00 -4.41 18.55
C ASP A 532 37.73 -5.82 19.10
N ARG A 533 36.81 -5.93 20.06
CA ARG A 533 36.43 -7.23 20.65
C ARG A 533 35.61 -8.06 19.65
N LEU A 534 34.71 -7.43 18.91
CA LEU A 534 33.91 -8.07 17.87
C LEU A 534 34.77 -8.62 16.74
N MET A 535 35.80 -7.90 16.31
CA MET A 535 36.69 -8.28 15.21
C MET A 535 37.65 -9.43 15.51
N ARG A 536 37.98 -9.67 16.77
CA ARG A 536 39.00 -10.67 17.15
C ARG A 536 38.75 -12.05 16.57
N GLY A 537 39.71 -12.54 15.77
CA GLY A 537 39.69 -13.89 15.18
C GLY A 537 38.68 -14.11 14.09
N ARG A 538 38.10 -13.03 13.52
CA ARG A 538 37.13 -13.05 12.45
C ARG A 538 37.66 -12.34 11.22
N THR A 539 37.17 -12.74 10.04
CA THR A 539 37.46 -12.00 8.81
C THR A 539 36.51 -10.79 8.73
N CYS A 540 37.10 -9.60 8.56
CA CYS A 540 36.33 -8.34 8.64
C CYS A 540 36.48 -7.51 7.37
N PHE A 541 35.35 -7.04 6.81
CA PHE A 541 35.30 -6.01 5.77
C PHE A 541 34.84 -4.71 6.41
N ILE A 542 35.66 -3.67 6.36
CA ILE A 542 35.43 -2.43 7.08
C ILE A 542 35.38 -1.27 6.08
N ILE A 543 34.24 -0.61 5.95
CA ILE A 543 34.18 0.68 5.27
C ILE A 543 34.74 1.71 6.23
N ALA A 544 36.04 2.02 6.04
CA ALA A 544 36.76 2.79 7.01
C ALA A 544 36.60 4.30 6.79
N HIS A 545 36.13 4.97 7.84
CA HIS A 545 36.06 6.42 7.94
C HIS A 545 37.00 6.98 9.02
N ARG A 546 37.71 6.10 9.77
CA ARG A 546 38.66 6.48 10.82
C ARG A 546 40.06 6.06 10.48
N LEU A 547 41.02 6.92 10.83
CA LEU A 547 42.43 6.67 10.59
C LEU A 547 42.96 5.42 11.34
N SER A 548 42.56 5.23 12.60
CA SER A 548 42.99 4.08 13.40
C SER A 548 42.61 2.76 12.73
N THR A 549 41.40 2.62 12.27
CA THR A 549 40.91 1.40 11.60
C THR A 549 41.64 1.12 10.28
N ILE A 550 42.03 2.18 9.56
CA ILE A 550 42.79 2.05 8.31
C ILE A 550 44.22 1.62 8.59
N VAL A 551 44.88 2.21 9.62
CA VAL A 551 46.27 1.95 9.95
C VAL A 551 46.47 0.52 10.45
N ASP A 552 45.52 0.00 11.24
CA ASP A 552 45.60 -1.32 11.87
C ASP A 552 45.09 -2.46 10.99
N ALA A 553 44.61 -2.17 9.78
CA ALA A 553 44.11 -3.18 8.84
C ALA A 553 45.25 -4.01 8.21
N ASP A 554 45.04 -5.33 8.10
CA ASP A 554 45.96 -6.26 7.45
C ASP A 554 46.04 -6.00 5.93
N LEU A 555 44.93 -5.58 5.33
CA LEU A 555 44.84 -5.26 3.92
C LEU A 555 43.98 -4.01 3.73
N ILE A 556 44.51 -3.04 2.99
CA ILE A 556 43.78 -1.85 2.57
C ILE A 556 43.46 -1.96 1.08
N LEU A 557 42.18 -1.84 0.72
CA LEU A 557 41.71 -1.76 -0.65
C LEU A 557 41.37 -0.31 -0.98
N VAL A 558 42.06 0.25 -1.94
CA VAL A 558 41.83 1.62 -2.40
C VAL A 558 41.03 1.60 -3.67
N LEU A 559 39.80 2.05 -3.55
CA LEU A 559 38.84 2.09 -4.64
C LEU A 559 38.79 3.48 -5.31
N ARG A 560 38.79 3.48 -6.63
CA ARG A 560 38.55 4.66 -7.45
C ARG A 560 37.79 4.26 -8.72
N ASP A 561 36.69 4.93 -9.01
CA ASP A 561 35.89 4.72 -10.20
C ASP A 561 35.55 3.22 -10.44
N GLY A 562 35.18 2.51 -9.36
CA GLY A 562 34.79 1.11 -9.40
C GLY A 562 35.89 0.08 -9.54
N ARG A 563 37.16 0.49 -9.43
CA ARG A 563 38.32 -0.42 -9.54
C ARG A 563 39.20 -0.34 -8.28
N ILE A 564 39.84 -1.45 -7.96
CA ILE A 564 40.94 -1.44 -6.99
C ILE A 564 42.17 -0.84 -7.67
N VAL A 565 42.52 0.39 -7.32
CA VAL A 565 43.68 1.08 -7.90
C VAL A 565 44.94 0.77 -7.12
N GLU A 566 44.82 0.50 -5.83
CA GLU A 566 45.95 0.11 -4.94
C GLU A 566 45.45 -0.88 -3.88
N GLN A 567 46.32 -1.80 -3.50
CA GLN A 567 46.09 -2.70 -2.37
C GLN A 567 47.41 -2.96 -1.64
N GLY A 568 47.33 -3.14 -0.32
CA GLY A 568 48.49 -3.41 0.54
C GLY A 568 48.30 -2.96 1.98
N THR A 569 49.36 -3.02 2.76
CA THR A 569 49.39 -2.51 4.13
C THR A 569 49.60 -1.00 4.18
N HIS A 570 49.19 -0.34 5.27
CA HIS A 570 49.35 1.10 5.46
C HIS A 570 50.80 1.60 5.17
N PRO A 571 51.88 0.99 5.74
CA PRO A 571 53.22 1.45 5.46
C PRO A 571 53.62 1.28 3.98
N ALA A 572 53.21 0.19 3.36
CA ALA A 572 53.54 -0.09 1.96
C ALA A 572 52.85 0.92 1.01
N LEU A 573 51.58 1.26 1.26
CA LEU A 573 50.84 2.22 0.45
C LEU A 573 51.34 3.66 0.65
N LEU A 574 51.72 4.05 1.84
CA LEU A 574 52.37 5.34 2.09
C LEU A 574 53.68 5.50 1.35
N ALA A 575 54.50 4.43 1.33
CA ALA A 575 55.79 4.43 0.65
C ALA A 575 55.64 4.58 -0.89
N LYS A 576 54.52 4.07 -1.47
CA LYS A 576 54.23 4.22 -2.90
C LYS A 576 53.89 5.64 -3.32
N LYS A 577 53.46 6.50 -2.38
CA LYS A 577 53.00 7.87 -2.63
C LYS A 577 51.96 7.99 -3.75
N GLY A 578 51.09 6.99 -3.85
CA GLY A 578 50.02 6.92 -4.84
C GLY A 578 48.71 7.56 -4.36
N PHE A 579 47.57 7.09 -4.91
CA PHE A 579 46.24 7.64 -4.59
C PHE A 579 45.86 7.49 -3.11
N TYR A 580 46.28 6.39 -2.45
CA TYR A 580 46.14 6.23 -1.00
C TYR A 580 46.82 7.36 -0.24
N TYR A 581 48.03 7.71 -0.61
CA TYR A 581 48.78 8.79 0.04
C TYR A 581 48.07 10.14 -0.11
N GLU A 582 47.47 10.41 -1.30
CA GLU A 582 46.69 11.63 -1.52
C GLU A 582 45.45 11.69 -0.61
N ILE A 583 44.71 10.59 -0.50
CA ILE A 583 43.54 10.49 0.40
C ILE A 583 43.96 10.68 1.85
N TYR A 584 45.03 9.98 2.28
CA TYR A 584 45.55 10.06 3.61
C TYR A 584 45.95 11.50 3.97
N LYS A 585 46.72 12.15 3.10
CA LYS A 585 47.14 13.53 3.27
C LYS A 585 46.00 14.52 3.30
N SER A 586 45.04 14.36 2.44
CA SER A 586 43.89 15.27 2.36
C SER A 586 42.91 15.17 3.55
N GLN A 587 42.79 13.99 4.15
CA GLN A 587 41.86 13.74 5.25
C GLN A 587 42.49 13.81 6.64
N TYR A 588 43.76 13.47 6.77
CA TYR A 588 44.42 13.23 8.05
C TYR A 588 45.72 13.96 8.25
N ASP A 589 46.28 14.60 7.22
CA ASP A 589 47.49 15.40 7.37
C ASP A 589 47.12 16.74 8.05
N ILE A 590 47.11 16.71 9.35
CA ILE A 590 47.04 17.90 10.17
C ILE A 590 48.45 18.48 10.10
N ALA A 591 48.61 19.61 9.38
CA ALA A 591 49.83 20.36 9.17
C ALA A 591 50.65 20.60 10.45
#